data_54d942010ffa07b8f3a0fa821b15c74e
#
_entry.id   54d942010ffa07b8f3a0fa821b15c74e
#
_cell.length_a   1.000
_cell.length_b   1.000
_cell.length_c   1.000
_cell.angle_alpha   90.00
_cell.angle_beta   90.00
_cell.angle_gamma   90.00
#
_symmetry.space_group_name_H-M   'P 1'
#
loop_
_entity.id
_entity.type
_entity.pdbx_description
1 polymer ?
#
loop_
_entity_poly.entity_id
_entity_poly.type
_entity_poly.pdbx_seq_one_letter_code
_entity_poly.pdbx_strand_id
1 'polypeptide(L)'
;MNSPIKLKPVFKEIVWGGNRLKTDYGFESELNNIAEAWMLCAREDGDNIIGNGEYKGTSFKEFIKNNTALLGTKGANYDEFPLLIKFIDAKADLSVQVHPDDEYAKIHENSYGKTEAWYILDCDEGAELIYGFNKEISADEFKKSIEDNTFLQYVNKVKVKKGDVFFISAGTLHAIGSGILLAEVQQNCNTTYRVYDYNRKVNGKPRELHVEKALDVTNTVPPTRNGDADSEPVIKGDATLQDLCSCEFFKMETIDVNGNYSFEVNEESFVSLLVLNGSGVVTAGGTSLDVKAGDSVFIPADCGETVLNGEFKVLVSTL
;
A
#
# COMPACT_ATOMS: atom_id res chain seq x y z
N MET A 1 -0.67 -25.88 9.01
CA MET A 1 -0.09 -24.52 9.14
C MET A 1 -1.15 -23.43 8.98
N ASN A 2 -2.25 -23.53 9.71
CA ASN A 2 -3.41 -22.63 9.53
C ASN A 2 -3.54 -21.61 10.69
N SER A 3 -2.44 -21.05 11.18
CA SER A 3 -2.45 -20.06 12.25
C SER A 3 -2.04 -18.67 11.76
N PRO A 4 -2.53 -17.59 12.40
CA PRO A 4 -2.18 -16.23 12.02
C PRO A 4 -0.69 -15.95 12.27
N ILE A 5 -0.04 -15.30 11.31
CA ILE A 5 1.39 -14.99 11.31
C ILE A 5 1.58 -13.49 11.45
N LYS A 6 2.15 -13.04 12.57
CA LYS A 6 2.54 -11.64 12.75
C LYS A 6 3.84 -11.38 12.00
N LEU A 7 3.88 -10.28 11.25
CA LEU A 7 5.05 -9.86 10.50
C LEU A 7 5.72 -8.66 11.16
N LYS A 8 7.04 -8.65 11.20
CA LYS A 8 7.83 -7.49 11.60
C LYS A 8 8.06 -6.63 10.36
N PRO A 9 7.71 -5.33 10.41
CA PRO A 9 7.86 -4.45 9.26
C PRO A 9 9.33 -4.18 8.91
N VAL A 10 9.54 -3.84 7.63
CA VAL A 10 10.82 -3.30 7.14
C VAL A 10 10.70 -1.79 7.05
N PHE A 11 11.61 -1.06 7.66
CA PHE A 11 11.59 0.40 7.67
C PHE A 11 12.53 0.98 6.62
N LYS A 12 12.07 2.04 5.94
CA LYS A 12 12.84 2.80 4.97
C LYS A 12 12.99 4.25 5.40
N GLU A 13 14.24 4.73 5.42
CA GLU A 13 14.56 6.14 5.61
C GLU A 13 14.65 6.82 4.24
N ILE A 14 13.83 7.85 4.01
CA ILE A 14 13.82 8.59 2.75
C ILE A 14 13.74 10.09 3.07
N VAL A 15 14.30 10.91 2.19
CA VAL A 15 14.46 12.37 2.39
C VAL A 15 13.17 13.14 2.67
N TRP A 16 12.03 12.63 2.27
CA TRP A 16 10.70 13.23 2.48
C TRP A 16 9.95 12.68 3.70
N GLY A 17 10.50 11.64 4.36
CA GLY A 17 9.85 10.94 5.44
C GLY A 17 9.74 11.72 6.75
N GLY A 18 8.74 11.36 7.52
CA GLY A 18 8.45 11.91 8.85
C GLY A 18 8.77 10.95 10.00
N ASN A 19 8.20 11.26 11.16
CA ASN A 19 8.34 10.47 12.38
C ASN A 19 7.00 10.00 12.96
N ARG A 20 5.89 10.20 12.25
CA ARG A 20 4.55 9.80 12.71
C ARG A 20 4.46 8.28 12.91
N LEU A 21 5.15 7.49 12.09
CA LEU A 21 5.21 6.05 12.27
C LEU A 21 5.89 5.65 13.59
N LYS A 22 6.84 6.47 14.11
CA LYS A 22 7.41 6.28 15.44
C LYS A 22 6.47 6.77 16.55
N THR A 23 5.87 7.95 16.38
CA THR A 23 5.05 8.58 17.44
C THR A 23 3.68 7.99 17.58
N ASP A 24 2.99 7.73 16.45
CA ASP A 24 1.57 7.34 16.42
C ASP A 24 1.41 5.81 16.52
N TYR A 25 2.38 5.03 15.97
CA TYR A 25 2.38 3.56 15.98
C TYR A 25 3.41 2.93 16.91
N GLY A 26 4.29 3.73 17.51
CA GLY A 26 5.31 3.23 18.45
C GLY A 26 6.37 2.36 17.79
N PHE A 27 6.65 2.53 16.51
CA PHE A 27 7.70 1.79 15.84
C PHE A 27 9.09 2.22 16.34
N GLU A 28 9.85 1.25 16.81
CA GLU A 28 11.23 1.46 17.28
C GLU A 28 12.20 1.28 16.11
N SER A 29 13.04 2.27 15.85
CA SER A 29 14.04 2.25 14.79
C SER A 29 15.15 3.26 15.05
N GLU A 30 16.39 2.88 14.75
CA GLU A 30 17.58 3.75 14.81
C GLU A 30 17.67 4.71 13.60
N LEU A 31 16.81 4.55 12.57
CA LEU A 31 16.74 5.46 11.43
C LEU A 31 16.34 6.87 11.88
N ASN A 32 16.81 7.91 11.19
CA ASN A 32 16.45 9.30 11.53
C ASN A 32 14.95 9.56 11.35
N ASN A 33 14.34 8.96 10.30
CA ASN A 33 12.90 8.96 10.08
C ASN A 33 12.46 7.57 9.62
N ILE A 34 11.14 7.31 9.66
CA ILE A 34 10.52 6.17 8.98
C ILE A 34 9.58 6.72 7.93
N ALA A 35 10.08 6.87 6.71
CA ALA A 35 9.29 7.33 5.58
C ALA A 35 8.26 6.30 5.15
N GLU A 36 8.69 5.02 5.07
CA GLU A 36 7.84 3.89 4.76
C GLU A 36 8.09 2.76 5.77
N ALA A 37 7.01 2.13 6.21
CA ALA A 37 7.03 0.83 6.88
C ALA A 37 6.38 -0.20 5.96
N TRP A 38 7.16 -1.16 5.45
CA TRP A 38 6.66 -2.24 4.62
C TRP A 38 6.09 -3.33 5.50
N MET A 39 4.78 -3.35 5.58
CA MET A 39 4.02 -4.13 6.55
C MET A 39 3.76 -5.56 6.08
N LEU A 40 3.58 -5.77 4.77
CA LEU A 40 3.52 -7.08 4.12
C LEU A 40 4.44 -7.04 2.91
N CYS A 41 5.55 -7.78 2.98
CA CYS A 41 6.57 -7.74 1.95
C CYS A 41 7.40 -9.04 1.92
N ALA A 42 7.62 -9.58 0.74
CA ALA A 42 8.46 -10.76 0.50
C ALA A 42 9.40 -10.52 -0.70
N ARG A 43 10.27 -9.49 -0.60
CA ARG A 43 11.13 -8.99 -1.69
C ARG A 43 12.60 -9.09 -1.33
N GLU A 44 13.49 -9.05 -2.32
CA GLU A 44 14.95 -8.99 -2.10
C GLU A 44 15.39 -7.67 -1.45
N ASP A 45 14.73 -6.56 -1.82
CA ASP A 45 15.02 -5.23 -1.31
C ASP A 45 14.26 -4.90 -0.01
N GLY A 46 13.48 -5.86 0.52
CA GLY A 46 12.77 -5.77 1.79
C GLY A 46 11.96 -7.02 2.06
N ASP A 47 12.27 -7.72 3.15
CA ASP A 47 11.60 -8.96 3.52
C ASP A 47 11.18 -8.92 4.99
N ASN A 48 9.91 -9.20 5.25
CA ASN A 48 9.42 -9.26 6.60
C ASN A 48 9.99 -10.47 7.35
N ILE A 49 10.17 -10.32 8.64
CA ILE A 49 10.53 -11.43 9.53
C ILE A 49 9.27 -11.87 10.28
N ILE A 50 9.05 -13.18 10.34
CA ILE A 50 7.94 -13.77 11.11
C ILE A 50 8.14 -13.49 12.60
N GLY A 51 7.12 -12.93 13.24
CA GLY A 51 7.18 -12.45 14.63
C GLY A 51 6.71 -13.42 15.69
N ASN A 52 5.98 -14.49 15.31
CA ASN A 52 5.34 -15.43 16.26
C ASN A 52 5.43 -16.89 15.79
N GLY A 53 4.94 -17.79 16.64
CA GLY A 53 4.81 -19.22 16.31
C GLY A 53 6.12 -19.96 16.09
N GLU A 54 6.03 -21.14 15.47
CA GLU A 54 7.15 -22.05 15.20
C GLU A 54 8.20 -21.43 14.28
N TYR A 55 7.77 -20.58 13.34
CA TYR A 55 8.65 -19.94 12.34
C TYR A 55 9.17 -18.57 12.78
N LYS A 56 9.01 -18.20 14.05
CA LYS A 56 9.50 -16.91 14.58
C LYS A 56 10.99 -16.70 14.27
N GLY A 57 11.30 -15.57 13.66
CA GLY A 57 12.66 -15.19 13.31
C GLY A 57 13.08 -15.59 11.89
N THR A 58 12.24 -16.31 11.14
CA THR A 58 12.55 -16.67 9.74
C THR A 58 12.07 -15.61 8.77
N SER A 59 12.65 -15.58 7.59
CA SER A 59 12.28 -14.80 6.43
C SER A 59 10.87 -15.17 5.97
N PHE A 60 9.98 -14.18 5.81
CA PHE A 60 8.65 -14.41 5.27
C PHE A 60 8.71 -14.84 3.80
N LYS A 61 9.63 -14.27 3.03
CA LYS A 61 9.86 -14.65 1.63
C LYS A 61 10.24 -16.14 1.49
N GLU A 62 11.20 -16.60 2.27
CA GLU A 62 11.60 -18.02 2.25
C GLU A 62 10.48 -18.92 2.75
N PHE A 63 9.75 -18.50 3.79
CA PHE A 63 8.61 -19.23 4.31
C PHE A 63 7.52 -19.41 3.24
N ILE A 64 7.09 -18.36 2.56
CA ILE A 64 6.08 -18.43 1.50
C ILE A 64 6.56 -19.24 0.32
N LYS A 65 7.82 -19.09 -0.10
CA LYS A 65 8.42 -19.86 -1.20
C LYS A 65 8.34 -21.37 -0.96
N ASN A 66 8.48 -21.80 0.30
CA ASN A 66 8.39 -23.20 0.70
C ASN A 66 6.95 -23.66 1.00
N ASN A 67 5.98 -22.74 1.03
CA ASN A 67 4.60 -22.99 1.43
C ASN A 67 3.60 -22.25 0.53
N THR A 68 3.77 -22.31 -0.79
CA THR A 68 2.98 -21.53 -1.77
C THR A 68 1.47 -21.79 -1.68
N ALA A 69 1.05 -22.97 -1.22
CA ALA A 69 -0.36 -23.28 -0.99
C ALA A 69 -1.06 -22.32 -0.01
N LEU A 70 -0.29 -21.68 0.90
CA LEU A 70 -0.81 -20.68 1.84
C LEU A 70 -1.31 -19.38 1.16
N LEU A 71 -0.96 -19.16 -0.11
CA LEU A 71 -1.44 -18.04 -0.91
C LEU A 71 -2.83 -18.26 -1.50
N GLY A 72 -3.32 -19.52 -1.51
CA GLY A 72 -4.58 -19.90 -2.11
C GLY A 72 -4.53 -20.08 -3.64
N THR A 73 -5.68 -20.43 -4.22
CA THR A 73 -5.78 -20.72 -5.67
C THR A 73 -5.50 -19.51 -6.54
N LYS A 74 -5.85 -18.30 -6.11
CA LYS A 74 -5.50 -17.06 -6.80
C LYS A 74 -4.00 -16.77 -6.73
N GLY A 75 -3.37 -17.04 -5.57
CA GLY A 75 -1.93 -16.87 -5.38
C GLY A 75 -1.08 -17.81 -6.23
N ALA A 76 -1.61 -18.96 -6.65
CA ALA A 76 -0.94 -19.91 -7.53
C ALA A 76 -0.66 -19.34 -8.95
N ASN A 77 -1.27 -18.23 -9.33
CA ASN A 77 -1.05 -17.56 -10.61
C ASN A 77 0.21 -16.66 -10.63
N TYR A 78 0.90 -16.53 -9.49
CA TYR A 78 2.06 -15.65 -9.35
C TYR A 78 3.34 -16.45 -9.10
N ASP A 79 4.42 -16.07 -9.77
CA ASP A 79 5.75 -16.66 -9.58
C ASP A 79 6.41 -16.19 -8.27
N GLU A 80 6.04 -15.00 -7.79
CA GLU A 80 6.50 -14.39 -6.55
C GLU A 80 5.30 -13.96 -5.70
N PHE A 81 5.53 -13.61 -4.43
CA PHE A 81 4.49 -13.06 -3.55
C PHE A 81 3.86 -11.82 -4.20
N PRO A 82 2.52 -11.74 -4.33
CA PRO A 82 1.89 -10.79 -5.27
C PRO A 82 1.74 -9.35 -4.77
N LEU A 83 1.76 -9.10 -3.45
CA LEU A 83 1.44 -7.81 -2.86
C LEU A 83 2.61 -7.19 -2.10
N LEU A 84 2.59 -5.85 -2.02
CA LEU A 84 3.39 -5.05 -1.10
C LEU A 84 2.44 -4.08 -0.40
N ILE A 85 2.40 -4.11 0.95
CA ILE A 85 1.55 -3.23 1.75
C ILE A 85 2.44 -2.38 2.64
N LYS A 86 2.17 -1.07 2.68
CA LYS A 86 2.99 -0.11 3.40
C LYS A 86 2.16 0.84 4.24
N PHE A 87 2.76 1.37 5.30
CA PHE A 87 2.44 2.70 5.81
C PHE A 87 3.44 3.70 5.22
N ILE A 88 2.95 4.87 4.85
CA ILE A 88 3.74 5.99 4.30
C ILE A 88 3.48 7.24 5.13
N ASP A 89 4.54 7.85 5.65
CA ASP A 89 4.52 9.13 6.37
C ASP A 89 5.22 10.20 5.53
N ALA A 90 4.44 10.98 4.81
CA ALA A 90 4.90 12.04 3.92
C ALA A 90 5.02 13.39 4.67
N LYS A 91 6.14 13.63 5.34
CA LYS A 91 6.44 14.94 5.95
C LYS A 91 6.68 16.03 4.90
N ALA A 92 7.17 15.66 3.72
CA ALA A 92 7.34 16.55 2.57
C ALA A 92 6.79 15.85 1.32
N ASP A 93 6.51 16.63 0.27
CA ASP A 93 5.97 16.09 -0.98
C ASP A 93 6.85 14.96 -1.54
N LEU A 94 6.25 13.87 -1.96
CA LEU A 94 6.92 12.85 -2.75
C LEU A 94 7.15 13.36 -4.18
N SER A 95 8.05 12.72 -4.92
CA SER A 95 8.23 13.04 -6.35
C SER A 95 6.94 12.79 -7.13
N VAL A 96 6.70 13.62 -8.15
CA VAL A 96 5.66 13.29 -9.13
C VAL A 96 6.16 12.14 -9.99
N GLN A 97 5.35 11.10 -10.10
CA GLN A 97 5.76 9.81 -10.64
C GLN A 97 4.61 9.09 -11.33
N VAL A 98 4.96 8.08 -12.10
CA VAL A 98 4.04 7.16 -12.74
C VAL A 98 4.61 5.76 -12.68
N HIS A 99 3.76 4.75 -12.73
CA HIS A 99 4.13 3.34 -12.71
C HIS A 99 3.68 2.63 -13.98
N PRO A 100 4.47 1.66 -14.50
CA PRO A 100 4.09 0.85 -15.64
C PRO A 100 3.01 -0.18 -15.29
N ASP A 101 2.29 -0.68 -16.29
CA ASP A 101 1.51 -1.91 -16.21
C ASP A 101 2.40 -3.16 -16.30
N ASP A 102 1.77 -4.35 -16.19
CA ASP A 102 2.48 -5.64 -16.23
C ASP A 102 3.18 -5.88 -17.57
N GLU A 103 2.56 -5.47 -18.69
CA GLU A 103 3.12 -5.70 -20.02
C GLU A 103 4.42 -4.91 -20.22
N TYR A 104 4.38 -3.61 -19.91
CA TYR A 104 5.57 -2.76 -20.01
C TYR A 104 6.63 -3.16 -18.99
N ALA A 105 6.25 -3.41 -17.74
CA ALA A 105 7.18 -3.76 -16.66
C ALA A 105 7.90 -5.09 -16.93
N LYS A 106 7.21 -6.08 -17.48
CA LYS A 106 7.80 -7.37 -17.83
C LYS A 106 8.88 -7.24 -18.91
N ILE A 107 8.66 -6.36 -19.89
CA ILE A 107 9.60 -6.16 -21.01
C ILE A 107 10.80 -5.32 -20.58
N HIS A 108 10.58 -4.24 -19.83
CA HIS A 108 11.59 -3.21 -19.58
C HIS A 108 12.27 -3.31 -18.21
N GLU A 109 11.63 -3.98 -17.23
CA GLU A 109 12.09 -4.03 -15.83
C GLU A 109 12.24 -5.47 -15.31
N ASN A 110 11.80 -6.48 -16.07
CA ASN A 110 11.68 -7.87 -15.61
C ASN A 110 10.96 -7.98 -14.26
N SER A 111 9.84 -7.28 -14.13
CA SER A 111 9.05 -7.12 -12.91
C SER A 111 7.56 -7.11 -13.20
N TYR A 112 6.74 -7.11 -12.15
CA TYR A 112 5.31 -6.79 -12.25
C TYR A 112 5.12 -5.30 -12.52
N GLY A 113 3.95 -4.93 -13.01
CA GLY A 113 3.44 -3.57 -13.02
C GLY A 113 3.15 -3.07 -11.60
N LYS A 114 2.69 -1.83 -11.50
CA LYS A 114 2.37 -1.26 -10.19
C LYS A 114 1.05 -0.51 -10.23
N THR A 115 -0.02 -1.25 -10.03
CA THR A 115 -1.33 -0.72 -9.64
C THR A 115 -1.39 -0.70 -8.12
N GLU A 116 -1.90 0.38 -7.55
CA GLU A 116 -1.94 0.61 -6.12
C GLU A 116 -3.23 1.31 -5.67
N ALA A 117 -3.53 1.23 -4.39
CA ALA A 117 -4.61 1.98 -3.77
C ALA A 117 -4.13 2.54 -2.42
N TRP A 118 -4.57 3.76 -2.12
CA TRP A 118 -4.25 4.47 -0.88
C TRP A 118 -5.47 4.66 -0.01
N TYR A 119 -5.32 4.42 1.28
CA TYR A 119 -6.28 4.77 2.32
C TYR A 119 -5.67 5.85 3.21
N ILE A 120 -6.27 7.03 3.26
CA ILE A 120 -5.75 8.16 4.04
C ILE A 120 -6.04 7.92 5.53
N LEU A 121 -5.00 7.66 6.31
CA LEU A 121 -5.07 7.43 7.74
C LEU A 121 -5.24 8.72 8.52
N ASP A 122 -4.52 9.74 8.08
CA ASP A 122 -4.58 11.09 8.64
C ASP A 122 -3.86 12.09 7.71
N CYS A 123 -4.17 13.37 7.84
CA CYS A 123 -3.49 14.42 7.07
C CYS A 123 -3.55 15.77 7.78
N ASP A 124 -2.61 16.65 7.45
CA ASP A 124 -2.63 18.04 7.87
C ASP A 124 -3.77 18.80 7.19
N GLU A 125 -4.26 19.87 7.80
CA GLU A 125 -5.29 20.73 7.21
C GLU A 125 -4.83 21.31 5.86
N GLY A 126 -5.64 21.07 4.83
CA GLY A 126 -5.34 21.55 3.47
C GLY A 126 -4.31 20.72 2.70
N ALA A 127 -3.89 19.56 3.22
CA ALA A 127 -3.02 18.64 2.50
C ALA A 127 -3.64 18.23 1.16
N GLU A 128 -2.80 18.14 0.13
CA GLU A 128 -3.20 17.83 -1.24
C GLU A 128 -2.32 16.72 -1.80
N LEU A 129 -2.86 15.95 -2.72
CA LEU A 129 -2.09 15.05 -3.57
C LEU A 129 -2.25 15.41 -5.04
N ILE A 130 -1.34 14.95 -5.87
CA ILE A 130 -1.48 14.99 -7.32
C ILE A 130 -2.12 13.67 -7.75
N TYR A 131 -3.21 13.76 -8.54
CA TYR A 131 -3.96 12.61 -9.02
C TYR A 131 -4.35 12.81 -10.49
N GLY A 132 -3.48 12.40 -11.39
CA GLY A 132 -3.63 12.54 -12.83
C GLY A 132 -3.55 13.99 -13.33
N PHE A 133 -4.12 14.22 -14.49
CA PHE A 133 -4.21 15.52 -15.15
C PHE A 133 -5.53 16.22 -14.87
N ASN A 134 -5.54 17.56 -14.90
CA ASN A 134 -6.75 18.37 -14.76
C ASN A 134 -7.54 18.54 -16.07
N LYS A 135 -6.96 18.17 -17.19
CA LYS A 135 -7.55 18.08 -18.53
C LYS A 135 -6.77 17.08 -19.36
N GLU A 136 -7.39 16.56 -20.40
CA GLU A 136 -6.68 15.76 -21.41
C GLU A 136 -5.64 16.59 -22.13
N ILE A 137 -4.44 16.04 -22.28
CA ILE A 137 -3.33 16.62 -23.01
C ILE A 137 -2.71 15.58 -23.95
N SER A 138 -2.04 16.02 -25.00
CA SER A 138 -1.29 15.10 -25.85
C SER A 138 0.05 14.70 -25.22
N ALA A 139 0.62 13.57 -25.66
CA ALA A 139 1.96 13.15 -25.24
C ALA A 139 3.03 14.22 -25.55
N ASP A 140 2.89 14.91 -26.68
CA ASP A 140 3.81 16.00 -27.07
C ASP A 140 3.67 17.21 -26.14
N GLU A 141 2.44 17.58 -25.74
CA GLU A 141 2.21 18.64 -24.76
C GLU A 141 2.77 18.25 -23.39
N PHE A 142 2.59 16.99 -22.98
CA PHE A 142 3.15 16.49 -21.72
C PHE A 142 4.68 16.56 -21.76
N LYS A 143 5.33 16.03 -22.81
CA LYS A 143 6.78 16.10 -22.99
C LYS A 143 7.29 17.54 -22.93
N LYS A 144 6.68 18.42 -23.74
CA LYS A 144 7.06 19.84 -23.77
C LYS A 144 6.87 20.50 -22.40
N SER A 145 5.81 20.19 -21.69
CA SER A 145 5.55 20.78 -20.37
C SER A 145 6.61 20.38 -19.33
N ILE A 146 7.19 19.18 -19.42
CA ILE A 146 8.31 18.75 -18.59
C ILE A 146 9.58 19.53 -18.97
N GLU A 147 9.90 19.62 -20.26
CA GLU A 147 11.07 20.35 -20.77
C GLU A 147 11.02 21.84 -20.37
N ASP A 148 9.87 22.47 -20.49
CA ASP A 148 9.61 23.88 -20.13
C ASP A 148 9.40 24.08 -18.62
N ASN A 149 9.42 23.01 -17.80
CA ASN A 149 9.13 23.03 -16.36
C ASN A 149 7.76 23.67 -16.01
N THR A 150 6.75 23.43 -16.86
CA THR A 150 5.39 23.97 -16.70
C THR A 150 4.34 22.89 -16.40
N PHE A 151 4.70 21.61 -16.36
CA PHE A 151 3.76 20.49 -16.29
C PHE A 151 2.87 20.53 -15.03
N LEU A 152 3.30 21.15 -13.93
CA LEU A 152 2.48 21.34 -12.72
C LEU A 152 1.20 22.16 -12.96
N GLN A 153 1.10 22.85 -14.09
CA GLN A 153 -0.14 23.55 -14.50
C GLN A 153 -1.20 22.60 -15.06
N TYR A 154 -0.79 21.41 -15.46
CA TYR A 154 -1.64 20.39 -16.07
C TYR A 154 -2.09 19.32 -15.09
N VAL A 155 -1.47 19.21 -13.92
CA VAL A 155 -1.80 18.18 -12.92
C VAL A 155 -3.07 18.53 -12.14
N ASN A 156 -3.81 17.48 -11.78
CA ASN A 156 -4.97 17.60 -10.92
C ASN A 156 -4.52 17.51 -9.45
N LYS A 157 -4.72 18.58 -8.69
CA LYS A 157 -4.47 18.62 -7.24
C LYS A 157 -5.77 18.39 -6.51
N VAL A 158 -5.78 17.39 -5.64
CA VAL A 158 -6.96 16.98 -4.88
C VAL A 158 -6.66 17.14 -3.39
N LYS A 159 -7.52 17.88 -2.68
CA LYS A 159 -7.48 17.96 -1.22
C LYS A 159 -7.91 16.64 -0.64
N VAL A 160 -7.24 16.23 0.44
CA VAL A 160 -7.52 14.97 1.10
C VAL A 160 -8.01 15.15 2.52
N LYS A 161 -8.75 14.18 3.01
CA LYS A 161 -9.14 14.02 4.40
C LYS A 161 -9.00 12.57 4.84
N LYS A 162 -8.95 12.36 6.14
CA LYS A 162 -8.96 11.02 6.73
C LYS A 162 -10.14 10.21 6.22
N GLY A 163 -9.85 8.97 5.79
CA GLY A 163 -10.83 8.03 5.26
C GLY A 163 -10.99 8.06 3.74
N ASP A 164 -10.39 9.03 3.04
CA ASP A 164 -10.40 9.04 1.57
C ASP A 164 -9.63 7.84 0.99
N VAL A 165 -10.07 7.39 -0.18
CA VAL A 165 -9.49 6.23 -0.90
C VAL A 165 -9.13 6.65 -2.31
N PHE A 166 -7.89 6.45 -2.72
CA PHE A 166 -7.43 6.75 -4.08
C PHE A 166 -6.95 5.48 -4.77
N PHE A 167 -7.58 5.14 -5.88
CA PHE A 167 -7.15 4.04 -6.73
C PHE A 167 -6.22 4.57 -7.83
N ILE A 168 -4.97 4.14 -7.78
CA ILE A 168 -3.90 4.55 -8.71
C ILE A 168 -3.64 3.40 -9.69
N SER A 169 -4.40 3.35 -10.77
CA SER A 169 -4.09 2.40 -11.86
C SER A 169 -2.73 2.70 -12.47
N ALA A 170 -2.04 1.67 -12.95
CA ALA A 170 -0.84 1.85 -13.75
C ALA A 170 -1.08 2.90 -14.85
N GLY A 171 -0.07 3.74 -15.12
CA GLY A 171 -0.18 4.88 -16.04
C GLY A 171 -0.75 6.16 -15.44
N THR A 172 -1.28 6.15 -14.22
CA THR A 172 -1.76 7.37 -13.55
C THR A 172 -0.59 8.18 -13.00
N LEU A 173 -0.43 9.42 -13.47
CA LEU A 173 0.54 10.37 -12.90
C LEU A 173 0.08 10.79 -11.50
N HIS A 174 0.94 10.68 -10.46
CA HIS A 174 0.54 10.96 -9.09
C HIS A 174 1.69 11.44 -8.22
N ALA A 175 1.35 12.04 -7.08
CA ALA A 175 2.28 12.31 -5.98
C ALA A 175 1.52 12.44 -4.66
N ILE A 176 2.07 11.88 -3.60
CA ILE A 176 1.61 12.12 -2.24
C ILE A 176 2.19 13.47 -1.79
N GLY A 177 1.32 14.39 -1.37
CA GLY A 177 1.73 15.68 -0.85
C GLY A 177 2.16 15.62 0.61
N SER A 178 2.77 16.71 1.06
CA SER A 178 3.23 16.84 2.45
C SER A 178 2.09 16.80 3.46
N GLY A 179 2.36 16.28 4.66
CA GLY A 179 1.42 16.20 5.76
C GLY A 179 0.43 15.02 5.67
N ILE A 180 0.63 14.08 4.75
CA ILE A 180 -0.24 12.90 4.56
C ILE A 180 0.38 11.67 5.20
N LEU A 181 -0.43 10.96 5.99
CA LEU A 181 -0.15 9.61 6.49
C LEU A 181 -1.16 8.66 5.86
N LEU A 182 -0.71 7.61 5.19
CA LEU A 182 -1.58 6.68 4.48
C LEU A 182 -1.13 5.22 4.57
N ALA A 183 -2.05 4.30 4.30
CA ALA A 183 -1.77 2.91 3.99
C ALA A 183 -1.86 2.70 2.48
N GLU A 184 -0.87 2.05 1.90
CA GLU A 184 -0.78 1.70 0.49
C GLU A 184 -0.85 0.20 0.32
N VAL A 185 -1.75 -0.27 -0.54
CA VAL A 185 -1.81 -1.66 -1.03
C VAL A 185 -1.50 -1.66 -2.50
N GLN A 186 -0.51 -2.44 -2.92
CA GLN A 186 -0.01 -2.43 -4.29
C GLN A 186 0.41 -3.83 -4.76
N GLN A 187 0.52 -3.99 -6.09
CA GLN A 187 1.26 -5.12 -6.67
C GLN A 187 2.70 -5.14 -6.13
N ASN A 188 3.32 -6.31 -6.07
CA ASN A 188 4.68 -6.49 -5.55
C ASN A 188 5.76 -5.91 -6.48
N CYS A 189 5.71 -4.62 -6.70
CA CYS A 189 6.62 -3.86 -7.56
C CYS A 189 7.14 -2.62 -6.81
N ASN A 190 8.40 -2.26 -7.06
CA ASN A 190 9.02 -1.04 -6.51
C ASN A 190 9.51 -0.10 -7.63
N THR A 191 9.10 -0.35 -8.89
CA THR A 191 9.46 0.46 -10.04
C THR A 191 8.74 1.80 -10.01
N THR A 192 9.51 2.88 -10.14
CA THR A 192 8.99 4.25 -10.12
C THR A 192 9.63 5.07 -11.23
N TYR A 193 8.82 5.58 -12.16
CA TYR A 193 9.29 6.54 -13.16
C TYR A 193 9.02 7.95 -12.67
N ARG A 194 10.08 8.58 -12.18
CA ARG A 194 10.05 9.93 -11.61
C ARG A 194 10.07 10.97 -12.73
N VAL A 195 9.08 11.86 -12.70
CA VAL A 195 8.92 12.96 -13.65
C VAL A 195 9.47 14.26 -13.08
N TYR A 196 9.23 14.50 -11.78
CA TYR A 196 9.64 15.74 -11.12
C TYR A 196 9.91 15.52 -9.64
N ASP A 197 10.94 16.16 -9.09
CA ASP A 197 11.36 15.97 -7.70
C ASP A 197 11.73 17.28 -6.98
N TYR A 198 11.08 18.38 -7.33
CA TYR A 198 11.25 19.69 -6.67
C TYR A 198 12.71 20.15 -6.59
N ASN A 199 13.58 19.72 -7.50
CA ASN A 199 15.03 19.95 -7.50
C ASN A 199 15.73 19.49 -6.21
N ARG A 200 15.16 18.53 -5.47
CA ARG A 200 15.78 17.96 -4.27
C ARG A 200 17.09 17.28 -4.58
N LYS A 201 18.03 17.43 -3.64
CA LYS A 201 19.32 16.79 -3.73
C LYS A 201 19.49 15.74 -2.62
N VAL A 202 19.93 14.56 -2.99
CA VAL A 202 20.37 13.51 -2.08
C VAL A 202 21.88 13.37 -2.23
N ASN A 203 22.64 13.51 -1.14
CA ASN A 203 24.10 13.52 -1.18
C ASN A 203 24.68 14.54 -2.18
N GLY A 204 24.05 15.73 -2.28
CA GLY A 204 24.48 16.82 -3.16
C GLY A 204 24.11 16.69 -4.63
N LYS A 205 23.47 15.59 -5.04
CA LYS A 205 23.03 15.33 -6.43
C LYS A 205 21.51 15.25 -6.51
N PRO A 206 20.89 15.74 -7.61
CA PRO A 206 19.48 15.51 -7.84
C PRO A 206 19.21 14.01 -8.01
N ARG A 207 18.00 13.56 -7.63
CA ARG A 207 17.57 12.20 -7.95
C ARG A 207 17.29 12.06 -9.44
N GLU A 208 17.56 10.88 -9.98
CA GLU A 208 17.32 10.57 -11.38
C GLU A 208 15.85 10.76 -11.76
N LEU A 209 15.62 11.35 -12.93
CA LEU A 209 14.32 11.43 -13.58
C LEU A 209 14.25 10.42 -14.73
N HIS A 210 13.09 9.80 -14.91
CA HIS A 210 12.85 8.73 -15.87
C HIS A 210 11.87 9.20 -16.97
N VAL A 211 12.13 10.38 -17.55
CA VAL A 211 11.16 11.10 -18.40
C VAL A 211 10.70 10.27 -19.58
N GLU A 212 11.60 9.65 -20.33
CA GLU A 212 11.25 8.85 -21.52
C GLU A 212 10.34 7.67 -21.17
N LYS A 213 10.69 6.89 -20.14
CA LYS A 213 9.84 5.78 -19.66
C LYS A 213 8.50 6.28 -19.11
N ALA A 214 8.50 7.44 -18.45
CA ALA A 214 7.25 8.04 -17.98
C ALA A 214 6.34 8.46 -19.14
N LEU A 215 6.90 9.01 -20.23
CA LEU A 215 6.14 9.35 -21.43
C LEU A 215 5.52 8.12 -22.08
N ASP A 216 6.23 6.99 -22.09
CA ASP A 216 5.72 5.73 -22.68
C ASP A 216 4.49 5.19 -21.95
N VAL A 217 4.42 5.35 -20.63
CA VAL A 217 3.40 4.67 -19.80
C VAL A 217 2.31 5.60 -19.26
N THR A 218 2.48 6.93 -19.35
CA THR A 218 1.53 7.86 -18.71
C THR A 218 0.22 7.97 -19.47
N ASN A 219 -0.89 7.71 -18.78
CA ASN A 219 -2.22 8.06 -19.27
C ASN A 219 -2.46 9.56 -19.06
N THR A 220 -2.65 10.28 -20.17
CA THR A 220 -2.82 11.74 -20.17
C THR A 220 -4.28 12.19 -20.08
N VAL A 221 -5.22 11.26 -19.89
CA VAL A 221 -6.63 11.54 -19.65
C VAL A 221 -6.88 11.75 -18.15
N PRO A 222 -7.72 12.73 -17.77
CA PRO A 222 -8.08 12.95 -16.36
C PRO A 222 -8.69 11.68 -15.71
N PRO A 223 -8.38 11.40 -14.43
CA PRO A 223 -9.00 10.31 -13.71
C PRO A 223 -10.50 10.58 -13.48
N THR A 224 -11.28 9.51 -13.45
CA THR A 224 -12.74 9.60 -13.25
C THR A 224 -13.17 9.43 -11.79
N ARG A 225 -12.26 8.96 -10.90
CA ARG A 225 -12.52 8.76 -9.45
C ARG A 225 -11.92 9.91 -8.64
N ASN A 226 -12.51 10.23 -7.49
CA ASN A 226 -12.14 11.38 -6.66
C ASN A 226 -12.08 11.02 -5.16
N GLY A 227 -11.25 10.06 -4.78
CA GLY A 227 -11.03 9.76 -3.37
C GLY A 227 -12.17 9.03 -2.67
N ASP A 228 -13.08 8.42 -3.43
CA ASP A 228 -14.23 7.70 -2.88
C ASP A 228 -13.95 6.20 -2.76
N ALA A 229 -14.46 5.59 -1.68
CA ALA A 229 -14.51 4.14 -1.51
C ALA A 229 -15.56 3.52 -2.46
N ASP A 230 -15.43 2.21 -2.73
CA ASP A 230 -16.35 1.47 -3.62
C ASP A 230 -17.76 1.31 -3.00
N SER A 231 -17.88 1.40 -1.67
CA SER A 231 -19.16 1.29 -0.96
C SER A 231 -19.28 2.25 0.21
N GLU A 232 -20.53 2.51 0.63
CA GLU A 232 -20.79 3.10 1.93
C GLU A 232 -20.52 2.09 3.07
N PRO A 233 -20.16 2.54 4.28
CA PRO A 233 -19.99 1.67 5.43
C PRO A 233 -21.28 0.91 5.78
N VAL A 234 -21.16 -0.39 6.08
CA VAL A 234 -22.27 -1.27 6.47
C VAL A 234 -22.03 -1.86 7.84
N ILE A 235 -22.99 -1.70 8.76
CA ILE A 235 -22.92 -2.27 10.10
C ILE A 235 -23.38 -3.75 10.04
N LYS A 236 -22.54 -4.65 10.56
CA LYS A 236 -22.82 -6.08 10.72
C LYS A 236 -22.46 -6.53 12.15
N GLY A 237 -23.47 -6.66 13.02
CA GLY A 237 -23.23 -6.97 14.44
C GLY A 237 -22.39 -5.91 15.13
N ASP A 238 -21.27 -6.31 15.70
CA ASP A 238 -20.33 -5.43 16.41
C ASP A 238 -19.25 -4.86 15.46
N ALA A 239 -19.44 -4.94 14.15
CA ALA A 239 -18.47 -4.41 13.20
C ALA A 239 -19.10 -3.50 12.16
N THR A 240 -18.30 -2.54 11.68
CA THR A 240 -18.61 -1.71 10.50
C THR A 240 -17.64 -2.07 9.39
N LEU A 241 -18.17 -2.51 8.25
CA LEU A 241 -17.41 -2.93 7.08
C LEU A 241 -17.55 -1.89 5.98
N GLN A 242 -16.49 -1.69 5.21
CA GLN A 242 -16.51 -0.84 4.03
C GLN A 242 -15.57 -1.39 2.95
N ASP A 243 -16.12 -1.69 1.77
CA ASP A 243 -15.30 -1.98 0.59
C ASP A 243 -14.68 -0.67 0.11
N LEU A 244 -13.34 -0.63 0.05
CA LEU A 244 -12.58 0.56 -0.32
C LEU A 244 -12.25 0.57 -1.81
N CYS A 245 -11.74 -0.57 -2.31
CA CYS A 245 -11.29 -0.71 -3.68
C CYS A 245 -11.18 -2.19 -4.06
N SER A 246 -11.56 -2.52 -5.31
CA SER A 246 -11.35 -3.85 -5.88
C SER A 246 -10.86 -3.74 -7.32
N CYS A 247 -9.84 -4.53 -7.68
CA CYS A 247 -9.31 -4.65 -9.03
C CYS A 247 -8.88 -6.10 -9.30
N GLU A 248 -8.27 -6.37 -10.45
CA GLU A 248 -7.83 -7.74 -10.79
C GLU A 248 -6.67 -8.23 -9.91
N PHE A 249 -5.93 -7.33 -9.24
CA PHE A 249 -4.72 -7.67 -8.47
C PHE A 249 -4.99 -7.82 -6.99
N PHE A 250 -5.95 -7.06 -6.44
CA PHE A 250 -6.28 -7.08 -5.00
C PHE A 250 -7.66 -6.51 -4.72
N LYS A 251 -8.19 -6.91 -3.59
CA LYS A 251 -9.32 -6.25 -2.92
C LYS A 251 -8.81 -5.58 -1.63
N MET A 252 -9.35 -4.41 -1.31
CA MET A 252 -9.06 -3.66 -0.10
C MET A 252 -10.36 -3.26 0.58
N GLU A 253 -10.50 -3.57 1.88
CA GLU A 253 -11.66 -3.21 2.70
C GLU A 253 -11.23 -2.82 4.11
N THR A 254 -12.07 -2.11 4.86
CA THR A 254 -11.89 -1.91 6.30
C THR A 254 -12.93 -2.66 7.09
N ILE A 255 -12.51 -3.19 8.25
CA ILE A 255 -13.38 -3.71 9.28
C ILE A 255 -13.06 -2.95 10.57
N ASP A 256 -14.05 -2.22 11.10
CA ASP A 256 -13.97 -1.50 12.37
C ASP A 256 -14.78 -2.30 13.40
N VAL A 257 -14.08 -2.95 14.35
CA VAL A 257 -14.64 -3.90 15.31
C VAL A 257 -14.80 -3.20 16.66
N ASN A 258 -15.99 -3.34 17.24
CA ASN A 258 -16.30 -2.90 18.60
C ASN A 258 -17.04 -4.04 19.34
N GLY A 259 -16.29 -5.12 19.63
CA GLY A 259 -16.83 -6.34 20.23
C GLY A 259 -16.31 -7.58 19.52
N ASN A 260 -17.17 -8.29 18.79
CA ASN A 260 -16.81 -9.55 18.15
C ASN A 260 -17.33 -9.61 16.69
N TYR A 261 -16.45 -9.96 15.76
CA TYR A 261 -16.78 -10.17 14.36
C TYR A 261 -16.05 -11.38 13.80
N SER A 262 -16.73 -12.20 12.99
CA SER A 262 -16.08 -13.32 12.32
C SER A 262 -16.36 -13.33 10.82
N PHE A 263 -15.40 -13.88 10.07
CA PHE A 263 -15.49 -14.11 8.63
C PHE A 263 -14.71 -15.38 8.27
N GLU A 264 -14.99 -15.90 7.07
CA GLU A 264 -14.37 -17.13 6.57
C GLU A 264 -13.17 -16.77 5.68
N VAL A 265 -12.04 -17.44 5.90
CA VAL A 265 -10.88 -17.44 5.00
C VAL A 265 -10.86 -18.77 4.26
N ASN A 266 -11.33 -18.74 3.01
CA ASN A 266 -11.43 -19.91 2.15
C ASN A 266 -10.14 -20.21 1.38
N GLU A 267 -10.19 -21.19 0.48
CA GLU A 267 -9.04 -21.63 -0.34
C GLU A 267 -8.64 -20.67 -1.46
N GLU A 268 -9.41 -19.61 -1.72
CA GLU A 268 -9.13 -18.71 -2.85
C GLU A 268 -7.92 -17.82 -2.62
N SER A 269 -7.80 -17.23 -1.44
CA SER A 269 -6.75 -16.24 -1.11
C SER A 269 -6.39 -16.24 0.37
N PHE A 270 -5.17 -15.90 0.66
CA PHE A 270 -4.77 -15.42 1.98
C PHE A 270 -5.49 -14.11 2.33
N VAL A 271 -5.47 -13.75 3.62
CA VAL A 271 -5.93 -12.46 4.12
C VAL A 271 -4.77 -11.74 4.81
N SER A 272 -4.53 -10.49 4.44
CA SER A 272 -3.65 -9.58 5.18
C SER A 272 -4.50 -8.66 6.06
N LEU A 273 -4.21 -8.63 7.36
CA LEU A 273 -4.79 -7.68 8.31
C LEU A 273 -3.72 -6.66 8.73
N LEU A 274 -3.92 -5.40 8.41
CA LEU A 274 -3.09 -4.31 8.89
C LEU A 274 -3.88 -3.52 9.93
N VAL A 275 -3.46 -3.56 11.19
CA VAL A 275 -4.17 -2.88 12.28
C VAL A 275 -3.91 -1.37 12.22
N LEU A 276 -4.95 -0.61 11.92
CA LEU A 276 -4.87 0.84 11.72
C LEU A 276 -4.94 1.62 13.04
N ASN A 277 -5.77 1.16 13.97
CA ASN A 277 -5.89 1.73 15.31
C ASN A 277 -6.46 0.71 16.29
N GLY A 278 -6.40 1.02 17.59
CA GLY A 278 -6.97 0.18 18.64
C GLY A 278 -6.15 -1.08 18.94
N SER A 279 -6.77 -2.03 19.62
CA SER A 279 -6.17 -3.33 19.98
C SER A 279 -7.22 -4.40 20.21
N GLY A 280 -6.82 -5.65 20.06
CA GLY A 280 -7.70 -6.79 20.24
C GLY A 280 -6.98 -8.12 20.05
N VAL A 281 -7.77 -9.14 19.71
CA VAL A 281 -7.31 -10.50 19.45
C VAL A 281 -7.80 -10.95 18.10
N VAL A 282 -6.90 -11.53 17.30
CA VAL A 282 -7.21 -12.25 16.06
C VAL A 282 -7.09 -13.74 16.32
N THR A 283 -8.16 -14.49 16.11
CA THR A 283 -8.17 -15.95 16.24
C THR A 283 -8.44 -16.60 14.90
N ALA A 284 -7.54 -17.47 14.45
CA ALA A 284 -7.68 -18.23 13.21
C ALA A 284 -6.96 -19.57 13.34
N GLY A 285 -7.49 -20.64 12.72
CA GLY A 285 -6.91 -21.99 12.79
C GLY A 285 -6.68 -22.48 14.23
N GLY A 286 -7.54 -22.13 15.17
CA GLY A 286 -7.44 -22.50 16.57
C GLY A 286 -6.35 -21.76 17.38
N THR A 287 -5.69 -20.75 16.81
CA THR A 287 -4.64 -19.96 17.46
C THR A 287 -5.07 -18.52 17.61
N SER A 288 -4.92 -17.96 18.82
CA SER A 288 -5.18 -16.54 19.12
C SER A 288 -3.90 -15.74 19.18
N LEU A 289 -3.97 -14.50 18.68
CA LEU A 289 -2.86 -13.56 18.58
C LEU A 289 -3.31 -12.17 19.03
N ASP A 290 -2.66 -11.63 20.07
CA ASP A 290 -2.88 -10.24 20.47
C ASP A 290 -2.36 -9.29 19.40
N VAL A 291 -3.19 -8.29 19.06
CA VAL A 291 -2.86 -7.28 18.06
C VAL A 291 -3.12 -5.86 18.58
N LYS A 292 -2.36 -4.91 18.06
CA LYS A 292 -2.48 -3.48 18.33
C LYS A 292 -2.18 -2.66 17.08
N ALA A 293 -2.49 -1.37 17.11
CA ALA A 293 -2.15 -0.45 16.03
C ALA A 293 -0.69 -0.62 15.55
N GLY A 294 -0.50 -0.74 14.26
CA GLY A 294 0.78 -0.99 13.61
C GLY A 294 1.16 -2.46 13.46
N ASP A 295 0.35 -3.41 13.94
CA ASP A 295 0.60 -4.83 13.68
C ASP A 295 0.12 -5.24 12.28
N SER A 296 0.91 -6.08 11.61
CA SER A 296 0.59 -6.75 10.36
C SER A 296 0.46 -8.24 10.58
N VAL A 297 -0.66 -8.81 10.18
CA VAL A 297 -0.97 -10.24 10.35
C VAL A 297 -1.33 -10.83 9.00
N PHE A 298 -0.60 -11.89 8.62
CA PHE A 298 -0.91 -12.72 7.47
C PHE A 298 -1.71 -13.94 7.95
N ILE A 299 -2.89 -14.16 7.36
CA ILE A 299 -3.73 -15.33 7.60
C ILE A 299 -3.68 -16.19 6.34
N PRO A 300 -3.18 -17.43 6.42
CA PRO A 300 -3.11 -18.32 5.27
C PRO A 300 -4.47 -18.60 4.65
N ALA A 301 -4.50 -18.84 3.34
CA ALA A 301 -5.68 -19.36 2.66
C ALA A 301 -6.13 -20.67 3.30
N ASP A 302 -7.42 -20.98 3.21
CA ASP A 302 -8.06 -22.17 3.80
C ASP A 302 -7.87 -22.28 5.34
N CYS A 303 -7.77 -21.12 6.00
CA CYS A 303 -7.64 -21.06 7.45
C CYS A 303 -8.98 -21.27 8.18
N GLY A 304 -10.09 -21.15 7.47
CA GLY A 304 -11.45 -21.27 8.00
C GLY A 304 -11.91 -20.02 8.74
N GLU A 305 -12.79 -20.23 9.73
CA GLU A 305 -13.34 -19.12 10.51
C GLU A 305 -12.23 -18.32 11.20
N THR A 306 -12.23 -17.03 10.93
CA THR A 306 -11.35 -16.03 11.55
C THR A 306 -12.17 -15.08 12.38
N VAL A 307 -11.80 -14.93 13.66
CA VAL A 307 -12.51 -14.10 14.64
C VAL A 307 -11.66 -12.91 15.03
N LEU A 308 -12.23 -11.72 14.95
CA LEU A 308 -11.70 -10.46 15.47
C LEU A 308 -12.46 -10.11 16.74
N ASN A 309 -11.75 -9.89 17.86
CA ASN A 309 -12.38 -9.55 19.14
C ASN A 309 -11.64 -8.39 19.80
N GLY A 310 -12.33 -7.29 20.10
CA GLY A 310 -11.77 -6.10 20.75
C GLY A 310 -12.33 -4.81 20.20
N GLU A 311 -11.58 -3.73 20.36
CA GLU A 311 -11.90 -2.40 19.85
C GLU A 311 -10.76 -1.94 18.92
N PHE A 312 -10.88 -2.22 17.63
CA PHE A 312 -9.83 -1.89 16.67
C PHE A 312 -10.34 -1.88 15.22
N LYS A 313 -9.66 -1.13 14.39
CA LYS A 313 -9.89 -1.07 12.96
C LYS A 313 -8.75 -1.72 12.19
N VAL A 314 -9.09 -2.57 11.24
CA VAL A 314 -8.13 -3.22 10.34
C VAL A 314 -8.38 -2.83 8.89
N LEU A 315 -7.30 -2.68 8.13
CA LEU A 315 -7.32 -2.75 6.68
C LEU A 315 -7.11 -4.21 6.29
N VAL A 316 -8.06 -4.75 5.55
CA VAL A 316 -8.05 -6.12 5.05
C VAL A 316 -7.69 -6.10 3.58
N SER A 317 -6.73 -6.93 3.18
CA SER A 317 -6.33 -7.06 1.77
C SER A 317 -6.26 -8.53 1.37
N THR A 318 -6.80 -8.84 0.19
CA THR A 318 -6.82 -10.17 -0.43
C THR A 318 -6.47 -10.07 -1.92
N LEU A 319 -6.29 -11.20 -2.59
CA LEU A 319 -6.19 -11.27 -4.06
C LEU A 319 -7.56 -11.37 -4.71
#